data_b82aebfb336488dc071158a4bdfe12d0
#
_entry.id   b82aebfb336488dc071158a4bdfe12d0
#
_cell.length_a   1.000
_cell.length_b   1.000
_cell.length_c   1.000
_cell.angle_alpha   90.00
_cell.angle_beta   90.00
_cell.angle_gamma   90.00
#
_symmetry.space_group_name_H-M   'P 1'
#
loop_
_entity.id
_entity.type
_entity.pdbx_description
1 polymer ?
#
loop_
_entity_poly.entity_id
_entity_poly.type
_entity_poly.pdbx_seq_one_letter_code
_entity_poly.pdbx_strand_id
1 'polypeptide(L)'
;ELRFMLPEHAPFSPDQRLALDALVASLDDVQRAWLSGYLATGGIPAAASSTVPTAAAGAKLTVLYGTESGNSETLADRSVKEARKRGFQASMVNMADLDPARLATLGNLLVIVSTWGDGEPPETAATFYHELMGSELDLSKLSYSVCALGDTSYEKFCETGRAIDAKLAALGANRVTERQDCDVDYEEAYGGWLKSSLDAFGPVGGTATTAMGVSAPASAGFGKSNPFPAEI
;
A
#
# COMPACT_ATOMS: atom_id res chain seq x y z
N GLU A 1 -52.88 -7.67 7.28
CA GLU A 1 -52.34 -8.92 7.91
C GLU A 1 -50.84 -8.87 7.85
N LEU A 2 -50.20 -8.68 9.01
CA LEU A 2 -48.75 -8.83 9.15
C LEU A 2 -48.41 -10.31 8.99
N ARG A 3 -47.86 -10.69 7.83
CA ARG A 3 -47.42 -12.05 7.53
C ARG A 3 -46.07 -12.23 8.24
N PHE A 4 -46.09 -12.92 9.39
CA PHE A 4 -44.85 -13.31 10.06
C PHE A 4 -44.05 -14.18 9.14
N MET A 5 -42.74 -13.87 8.98
CA MET A 5 -41.82 -14.69 8.21
C MET A 5 -41.28 -15.87 9.04
N LEU A 6 -41.30 -15.73 10.37
CA LEU A 6 -40.92 -16.80 11.29
C LEU A 6 -42.11 -17.74 11.57
N PRO A 7 -41.90 -19.08 11.57
CA PRO A 7 -42.96 -20.03 11.84
C PRO A 7 -43.46 -19.88 13.30
N GLU A 8 -44.77 -20.14 13.51
CA GLU A 8 -45.40 -20.00 14.82
C GLU A 8 -44.79 -20.88 15.91
N HIS A 9 -44.18 -21.97 15.58
CA HIS A 9 -43.50 -22.91 16.48
C HIS A 9 -42.03 -22.48 16.80
N ALA A 10 -41.57 -21.38 16.26
CA ALA A 10 -40.23 -20.88 16.60
C ALA A 10 -40.15 -20.53 18.10
N PRO A 11 -39.05 -20.83 18.79
CA PRO A 11 -38.92 -20.71 20.24
C PRO A 11 -38.68 -19.25 20.69
N PHE A 12 -39.48 -18.32 20.15
CA PHE A 12 -39.39 -16.89 20.46
C PHE A 12 -40.74 -16.35 21.01
N SER A 13 -40.66 -15.39 21.91
CA SER A 13 -41.85 -14.68 22.34
C SER A 13 -42.52 -13.88 21.20
N PRO A 14 -43.81 -13.49 21.29
CA PRO A 14 -44.47 -12.69 20.25
C PRO A 14 -43.69 -11.39 19.93
N ASP A 15 -43.18 -10.70 20.94
CA ASP A 15 -42.42 -9.45 20.78
C ASP A 15 -41.08 -9.67 20.10
N GLN A 16 -40.37 -10.78 20.44
CA GLN A 16 -39.14 -11.17 19.79
C GLN A 16 -39.34 -11.55 18.31
N ARG A 17 -40.43 -12.22 17.99
CA ARG A 17 -40.76 -12.54 16.58
C ARG A 17 -41.00 -11.28 15.78
N LEU A 18 -41.74 -10.33 16.32
CA LEU A 18 -42.01 -9.08 15.64
C LEU A 18 -40.74 -8.29 15.37
N ALA A 19 -39.84 -8.24 16.36
CA ALA A 19 -38.53 -7.58 16.21
C ALA A 19 -37.64 -8.27 15.18
N LEU A 20 -37.59 -9.62 15.18
CA LEU A 20 -36.81 -10.39 14.24
C LEU A 20 -37.35 -10.28 12.81
N ASP A 21 -38.67 -10.35 12.62
CA ASP A 21 -39.30 -10.18 11.31
C ASP A 21 -39.03 -8.78 10.73
N ALA A 22 -39.10 -7.74 11.57
CA ALA A 22 -38.79 -6.37 11.17
C ALA A 22 -37.28 -6.22 10.77
N LEU A 23 -36.40 -6.81 11.57
CA LEU A 23 -34.97 -6.82 11.26
C LEU A 23 -34.69 -7.52 9.93
N VAL A 24 -35.13 -8.77 9.77
CA VAL A 24 -34.90 -9.57 8.56
C VAL A 24 -35.49 -8.93 7.31
N ALA A 25 -36.65 -8.25 7.45
CA ALA A 25 -37.26 -7.52 6.34
C ALA A 25 -36.44 -6.28 5.90
N SER A 26 -35.67 -5.71 6.80
CA SER A 26 -34.81 -4.53 6.51
C SER A 26 -33.46 -4.90 5.89
N LEU A 27 -33.04 -6.17 5.94
CA LEU A 27 -31.75 -6.63 5.47
C LEU A 27 -31.77 -6.94 3.98
N ASP A 28 -30.67 -6.63 3.29
CA ASP A 28 -30.39 -7.13 1.93
C ASP A 28 -29.94 -8.61 1.95
N ASP A 29 -29.79 -9.20 0.76
CA ASP A 29 -29.45 -10.63 0.64
C ASP A 29 -28.04 -10.95 1.20
N VAL A 30 -27.08 -10.02 1.13
CA VAL A 30 -25.73 -10.20 1.66
C VAL A 30 -25.78 -10.14 3.19
N GLN A 31 -26.49 -9.21 3.75
CA GLN A 31 -26.68 -9.06 5.20
C GLN A 31 -27.43 -10.27 5.79
N ARG A 32 -28.42 -10.81 5.09
CA ARG A 32 -29.14 -12.03 5.49
C ARG A 32 -28.22 -13.25 5.49
N ALA A 33 -27.43 -13.43 4.46
CA ALA A 33 -26.47 -14.53 4.38
C ALA A 33 -25.43 -14.44 5.49
N TRP A 34 -24.91 -13.24 5.79
CA TRP A 34 -23.97 -13.01 6.87
C TRP A 34 -24.58 -13.31 8.24
N LEU A 35 -25.80 -12.79 8.51
CA LEU A 35 -26.48 -13.01 9.78
C LEU A 35 -26.80 -14.49 10.00
N SER A 36 -27.20 -15.20 8.95
CA SER A 36 -27.44 -16.66 8.99
C SER A 36 -26.19 -17.42 9.39
N GLY A 37 -25.04 -17.08 8.80
CA GLY A 37 -23.74 -17.66 9.17
C GLY A 37 -23.33 -17.36 10.61
N TYR A 38 -23.52 -16.13 11.06
CA TYR A 38 -23.21 -15.69 12.43
C TYR A 38 -24.05 -16.44 13.46
N LEU A 39 -25.34 -16.58 13.24
CA LEU A 39 -26.25 -17.31 14.14
C LEU A 39 -26.01 -18.82 14.14
N ALA A 40 -25.61 -19.40 13.00
CA ALA A 40 -25.28 -20.81 12.90
C ALA A 40 -24.05 -21.20 13.76
N THR A 41 -23.17 -20.24 14.03
CA THR A 41 -22.00 -20.41 14.91
C THR A 41 -22.29 -20.13 16.38
N GLY A 42 -23.56 -19.95 16.76
CA GLY A 42 -23.97 -19.71 18.15
C GLY A 42 -23.71 -18.28 18.66
N GLY A 43 -23.43 -17.33 17.77
CA GLY A 43 -23.19 -15.93 18.16
C GLY A 43 -21.93 -15.71 18.99
N ILE A 44 -21.15 -16.76 19.23
CA ILE A 44 -19.85 -16.67 19.90
C ILE A 44 -18.83 -16.38 18.79
N PRO A 45 -17.99 -15.35 18.89
CA PRO A 45 -16.85 -15.28 18.02
C PRO A 45 -16.00 -16.51 18.32
N ALA A 46 -16.11 -17.55 17.49
CA ALA A 46 -15.24 -18.69 17.56
C ALA A 46 -13.82 -18.19 17.30
N ALA A 47 -13.04 -18.05 18.35
CA ALA A 47 -11.60 -18.09 18.24
C ALA A 47 -11.24 -19.53 17.84
N ALA A 48 -11.51 -19.92 16.62
CA ALA A 48 -10.93 -21.07 15.94
C ALA A 48 -11.56 -21.21 14.53
N SER A 49 -10.73 -21.04 13.52
CA SER A 49 -10.79 -21.78 12.24
C SER A 49 -12.16 -21.83 11.52
N SER A 50 -12.79 -20.70 11.35
CA SER A 50 -13.58 -20.48 10.14
C SER A 50 -12.60 -19.89 9.14
N THR A 51 -12.22 -20.67 8.14
CA THR A 51 -11.74 -20.16 6.86
C THR A 51 -12.89 -19.48 6.11
N VAL A 52 -13.48 -18.44 6.71
CA VAL A 52 -13.85 -17.29 5.93
C VAL A 52 -12.51 -16.89 5.30
N PRO A 53 -12.36 -16.73 3.98
CA PRO A 53 -11.21 -16.04 3.50
C PRO A 53 -11.28 -14.67 4.20
N THR A 54 -10.61 -14.56 5.33
CA THR A 54 -10.14 -13.28 5.81
C THR A 54 -9.43 -12.76 4.59
N ALA A 55 -10.00 -11.75 3.94
CA ALA A 55 -9.27 -11.02 2.91
C ALA A 55 -7.94 -10.77 3.60
N ALA A 56 -6.92 -11.50 3.17
CA ALA A 56 -5.64 -11.58 3.85
C ALA A 56 -5.29 -10.14 4.14
N ALA A 57 -5.12 -9.80 5.45
CA ALA A 57 -5.04 -8.42 5.86
C ALA A 57 -3.95 -7.81 5.01
N GLY A 58 -4.36 -7.01 4.01
CA GLY A 58 -3.47 -6.59 2.96
C GLY A 58 -2.26 -5.93 3.56
N ALA A 59 -1.09 -6.04 2.97
CA ALA A 59 0.10 -5.40 3.47
C ALA A 59 -0.20 -3.91 3.69
N LYS A 60 0.20 -3.39 4.85
CA LYS A 60 0.03 -1.97 5.15
C LYS A 60 0.92 -1.15 4.22
N LEU A 61 0.39 -0.07 3.70
CA LEU A 61 1.10 0.89 2.87
C LEU A 61 0.74 2.31 3.33
N THR A 62 1.75 3.08 3.70
CA THR A 62 1.58 4.50 4.00
C THR A 62 1.99 5.32 2.78
N VAL A 63 1.15 6.26 2.35
CA VAL A 63 1.48 7.27 1.34
C VAL A 63 1.69 8.58 2.06
N LEU A 64 2.94 9.00 2.18
CA LEU A 64 3.36 10.23 2.84
C LEU A 64 3.48 11.34 1.80
N TYR A 65 2.85 12.49 2.04
CA TYR A 65 2.91 13.58 1.09
C TYR A 65 3.25 14.92 1.73
N GLY A 66 3.96 15.75 0.96
CA GLY A 66 4.24 17.15 1.27
C GLY A 66 3.93 18.00 0.05
N THR A 67 3.11 19.03 0.20
CA THR A 67 2.57 19.81 -0.91
C THR A 67 2.50 21.29 -0.58
N GLU A 68 2.72 22.12 -1.60
CA GLU A 68 2.46 23.55 -1.56
C GLU A 68 1.15 23.89 -2.28
N SER A 69 0.96 23.31 -3.48
CA SER A 69 -0.15 23.63 -4.38
C SER A 69 -1.28 22.60 -4.37
N GLY A 70 -1.17 21.52 -3.58
CA GLY A 70 -2.15 20.42 -3.54
C GLY A 70 -1.90 19.30 -4.54
N ASN A 71 -0.91 19.42 -5.45
CA ASN A 71 -0.62 18.39 -6.44
C ASN A 71 -0.18 17.07 -5.79
N SER A 72 0.78 17.11 -4.85
CA SER A 72 1.25 15.90 -4.14
C SER A 72 0.12 15.23 -3.35
N GLU A 73 -0.80 16.00 -2.76
CA GLU A 73 -1.98 15.47 -2.06
C GLU A 73 -2.92 14.73 -3.01
N THR A 74 -3.20 15.33 -4.18
CA THR A 74 -4.03 14.71 -5.21
C THR A 74 -3.43 13.39 -5.70
N LEU A 75 -2.11 13.34 -5.92
CA LEU A 75 -1.41 12.14 -6.31
C LEU A 75 -1.36 11.09 -5.18
N ALA A 76 -1.26 11.52 -3.92
CA ALA A 76 -1.32 10.63 -2.77
C ALA A 76 -2.70 9.95 -2.65
N ASP A 77 -3.79 10.69 -2.82
CA ASP A 77 -5.15 10.12 -2.84
C ASP A 77 -5.33 9.10 -3.97
N ARG A 78 -4.84 9.41 -5.19
CA ARG A 78 -4.83 8.48 -6.33
C ARG A 78 -4.01 7.22 -6.02
N SER A 79 -2.84 7.36 -5.39
CA SER A 79 -1.98 6.25 -4.99
C SER A 79 -2.67 5.34 -3.98
N VAL A 80 -3.36 5.90 -2.99
CA VAL A 80 -4.14 5.12 -2.00
C VAL A 80 -5.27 4.34 -2.69
N LYS A 81 -6.01 4.99 -3.60
CA LYS A 81 -7.09 4.32 -4.34
C LYS A 81 -6.57 3.16 -5.18
N GLU A 82 -5.45 3.35 -5.88
CA GLU A 82 -4.86 2.32 -6.72
C GLU A 82 -4.25 1.17 -5.88
N ALA A 83 -3.58 1.49 -4.78
CA ALA A 83 -3.05 0.50 -3.84
C ALA A 83 -4.15 -0.37 -3.22
N ARG A 84 -5.28 0.24 -2.84
CA ARG A 84 -6.44 -0.49 -2.31
C ARG A 84 -7.05 -1.46 -3.32
N LYS A 85 -7.13 -1.09 -4.61
CA LYS A 85 -7.56 -2.00 -5.68
C LYS A 85 -6.66 -3.23 -5.80
N ARG A 86 -5.38 -3.10 -5.47
CA ARG A 86 -4.40 -4.20 -5.44
C ARG A 86 -4.35 -4.95 -4.11
N GLY A 87 -5.25 -4.62 -3.16
CA GLY A 87 -5.41 -5.32 -1.89
C GLY A 87 -4.54 -4.78 -0.75
N PHE A 88 -3.82 -3.67 -0.90
CA PHE A 88 -3.10 -3.03 0.20
C PHE A 88 -4.06 -2.35 1.18
N GLN A 89 -3.71 -2.38 2.47
CA GLN A 89 -4.30 -1.49 3.47
C GLN A 89 -3.57 -0.14 3.39
N ALA A 90 -3.96 0.67 2.41
CA ALA A 90 -3.31 1.93 2.13
C ALA A 90 -3.98 3.09 2.86
N SER A 91 -3.18 4.00 3.41
CA SER A 91 -3.59 5.28 4.00
C SER A 91 -2.65 6.39 3.57
N MET A 92 -3.16 7.61 3.44
CA MET A 92 -2.32 8.79 3.21
C MET A 92 -2.12 9.56 4.50
N VAL A 93 -0.97 10.20 4.64
CA VAL A 93 -0.58 11.01 5.79
C VAL A 93 0.15 12.27 5.27
N ASN A 94 -0.22 13.42 5.80
CA ASN A 94 0.51 14.66 5.52
C ASN A 94 1.84 14.66 6.32
N MET A 95 2.91 15.15 5.72
CA MET A 95 4.19 15.31 6.42
C MET A 95 4.08 16.23 7.64
N ALA A 96 3.17 17.21 7.62
CA ALA A 96 2.90 18.06 8.78
C ALA A 96 2.39 17.29 10.02
N ASP A 97 1.77 16.12 9.82
CA ASP A 97 1.12 15.33 10.87
C ASP A 97 1.95 14.10 11.30
N LEU A 98 3.15 13.92 10.73
CA LEU A 98 3.99 12.74 10.98
C LEU A 98 5.30 13.11 11.67
N ASP A 99 5.54 12.57 12.85
CA ASP A 99 6.87 12.54 13.46
C ASP A 99 7.77 11.54 12.69
N PRO A 100 8.97 11.94 12.21
CA PRO A 100 9.89 11.05 11.50
C PRO A 100 10.24 9.77 12.27
N ALA A 101 10.26 9.80 13.61
CA ALA A 101 10.52 8.61 14.43
C ALA A 101 9.53 7.46 14.15
N ARG A 102 8.31 7.78 13.71
CA ARG A 102 7.30 6.77 13.36
C ARG A 102 7.64 6.00 12.09
N LEU A 103 8.54 6.49 11.24
CA LEU A 103 8.99 5.76 10.04
C LEU A 103 9.56 4.38 10.40
N ALA A 104 10.24 4.25 11.54
CA ALA A 104 10.79 2.97 12.01
C ALA A 104 9.72 1.91 12.30
N THR A 105 8.45 2.30 12.42
CA THR A 105 7.31 1.39 12.66
C THR A 105 6.52 1.04 11.40
N LEU A 106 6.84 1.67 10.27
CA LEU A 106 6.20 1.43 8.99
C LEU A 106 6.89 0.26 8.26
N GLY A 107 6.11 -0.51 7.49
CA GLY A 107 6.64 -1.57 6.63
C GLY A 107 6.87 -1.08 5.21
N ASN A 108 5.86 -0.46 4.60
CA ASN A 108 5.91 0.03 3.22
C ASN A 108 5.52 1.51 3.18
N LEU A 109 6.29 2.30 2.43
CA LEU A 109 6.14 3.74 2.32
C LEU A 109 6.26 4.21 0.88
N LEU A 110 5.27 4.95 0.40
CA LEU A 110 5.39 5.82 -0.77
C LEU A 110 5.55 7.26 -0.29
N VAL A 111 6.50 7.98 -0.83
CA VAL A 111 6.70 9.41 -0.56
C VAL A 111 6.38 10.18 -1.83
N ILE A 112 5.52 11.18 -1.74
CA ILE A 112 5.18 12.10 -2.84
C ILE A 112 5.36 13.52 -2.33
N VAL A 113 6.36 14.22 -2.84
CA VAL A 113 6.72 15.54 -2.32
C VAL A 113 7.09 16.50 -3.43
N SER A 114 6.61 17.73 -3.33
CA SER A 114 7.01 18.82 -4.22
C SER A 114 8.25 19.55 -3.69
N THR A 115 8.95 20.21 -4.59
CA THR A 115 10.01 21.17 -4.27
C THR A 115 9.46 22.57 -4.51
N TRP A 116 9.76 23.49 -3.58
CA TRP A 116 9.34 24.88 -3.64
C TRP A 116 10.55 25.82 -3.72
N GLY A 117 10.37 27.01 -4.28
CA GLY A 117 11.38 28.04 -4.32
C GLY A 117 12.74 27.55 -4.85
N ASP A 118 13.79 27.89 -4.15
CA ASP A 118 15.18 27.53 -4.48
C ASP A 118 15.57 26.12 -3.98
N GLY A 119 14.67 25.14 -4.02
CA GLY A 119 14.94 23.76 -3.62
C GLY A 119 14.48 23.41 -2.21
N GLU A 120 13.62 24.22 -1.64
CA GLU A 120 13.11 24.10 -0.28
C GLU A 120 11.93 23.10 -0.23
N PRO A 121 11.70 22.44 0.94
CA PRO A 121 10.48 21.67 1.12
C PRO A 121 9.26 22.61 1.18
N PRO A 122 8.07 22.15 0.74
CA PRO A 122 6.84 22.89 0.93
C PRO A 122 6.57 23.15 2.42
N GLU A 123 5.84 24.20 2.75
CA GLU A 123 5.55 24.58 4.14
C GLU A 123 5.00 23.39 4.95
N THR A 124 4.11 22.61 4.38
CA THR A 124 3.53 21.42 5.02
C THR A 124 4.54 20.30 5.28
N ALA A 125 5.70 20.31 4.63
CA ALA A 125 6.75 19.29 4.81
C ALA A 125 7.96 19.81 5.58
N ALA A 126 8.08 21.11 5.84
CA ALA A 126 9.30 21.72 6.34
C ALA A 126 9.76 21.15 7.69
N THR A 127 8.86 21.03 8.67
CA THR A 127 9.20 20.46 9.99
C THR A 127 9.66 19.01 9.88
N PHE A 128 8.87 18.16 9.22
CA PHE A 128 9.22 16.77 8.96
C PHE A 128 10.58 16.64 8.26
N TYR A 129 10.80 17.43 7.22
CA TYR A 129 12.04 17.42 6.45
C TYR A 129 13.26 17.72 7.33
N HIS A 130 13.23 18.81 8.10
CA HIS A 130 14.36 19.21 8.95
C HIS A 130 14.64 18.18 10.05
N GLU A 131 13.60 17.67 10.69
CA GLU A 131 13.73 16.63 11.70
C GLU A 131 14.28 15.33 11.12
N LEU A 132 13.78 14.90 9.95
CA LEU A 132 14.29 13.72 9.24
C LEU A 132 15.78 13.90 8.90
N MET A 133 16.18 15.05 8.34
CA MET A 133 17.58 15.32 7.98
C MET A 133 18.51 15.27 9.18
N GLY A 134 18.05 15.70 10.37
CA GLY A 134 18.79 15.64 11.63
C GLY A 134 18.75 14.28 12.35
N SER A 135 17.94 13.34 11.90
CA SER A 135 17.71 12.08 12.61
C SER A 135 18.80 11.01 12.36
N GLU A 136 18.92 10.07 13.32
CA GLU A 136 19.79 8.88 13.24
C GLU A 136 18.95 7.60 13.43
N LEU A 137 17.79 7.51 12.77
CA LEU A 137 16.86 6.42 12.90
C LEU A 137 17.42 5.14 12.23
N ASP A 138 17.06 3.97 12.77
CA ASP A 138 17.22 2.69 12.06
C ASP A 138 15.96 2.37 11.26
N LEU A 139 16.05 2.48 9.94
CA LEU A 139 14.95 2.21 9.01
C LEU A 139 15.14 0.91 8.22
N SER A 140 15.97 -0.02 8.70
CA SER A 140 16.30 -1.28 8.00
C SER A 140 15.09 -2.17 7.69
N LYS A 141 13.94 -1.94 8.36
CA LYS A 141 12.68 -2.67 8.12
C LYS A 141 11.72 -1.95 7.19
N LEU A 142 12.02 -0.72 6.79
CA LEU A 142 11.20 0.10 5.93
C LEU A 142 11.53 -0.15 4.46
N SER A 143 10.54 -0.52 3.67
CA SER A 143 10.62 -0.53 2.21
C SER A 143 9.96 0.73 1.65
N TYR A 144 10.62 1.43 0.73
CA TYR A 144 10.12 2.72 0.28
C TYR A 144 10.37 3.00 -1.21
N SER A 145 9.62 3.95 -1.74
CA SER A 145 9.88 4.60 -3.02
C SER A 145 9.46 6.07 -2.96
N VAL A 146 10.10 6.91 -3.77
CA VAL A 146 9.89 8.38 -3.78
C VAL A 146 9.48 8.84 -5.17
N CYS A 147 8.43 9.67 -5.24
CA CYS A 147 8.07 10.49 -6.39
C CYS A 147 8.27 11.95 -6.00
N ALA A 148 9.19 12.61 -6.65
CA ALA A 148 9.52 14.00 -6.45
C ALA A 148 8.87 14.85 -7.54
N LEU A 149 8.16 15.90 -7.16
CA LEU A 149 7.59 16.86 -8.09
C LEU A 149 8.42 18.14 -8.10
N GLY A 150 8.63 18.68 -9.28
CA GLY A 150 9.38 19.92 -9.47
C GLY A 150 9.03 20.56 -10.80
N ASP A 151 9.86 21.51 -11.19
CA ASP A 151 9.81 22.19 -12.48
C ASP A 151 11.26 22.32 -12.98
N THR A 152 11.55 21.78 -14.14
CA THR A 152 12.90 21.81 -14.76
C THR A 152 13.38 23.20 -15.12
N SER A 153 12.51 24.22 -15.07
CA SER A 153 12.91 25.62 -15.21
C SER A 153 13.74 26.13 -14.03
N TYR A 154 13.74 25.41 -12.91
CA TYR A 154 14.49 25.78 -11.70
C TYR A 154 15.76 24.93 -11.56
N GLU A 155 16.84 25.56 -11.09
CA GLU A 155 18.15 24.93 -10.92
C GLU A 155 18.09 23.70 -9.99
N LYS A 156 17.29 23.79 -8.93
CA LYS A 156 17.14 22.73 -7.90
C LYS A 156 15.89 21.87 -8.15
N PHE A 157 15.73 21.41 -9.38
CA PHE A 157 14.66 20.51 -9.78
C PHE A 157 14.58 19.27 -8.88
N CYS A 158 13.41 19.04 -8.25
CA CYS A 158 13.11 17.88 -7.40
C CYS A 158 14.05 17.70 -6.17
N GLU A 159 14.69 18.77 -5.70
CA GLU A 159 15.72 18.70 -4.64
C GLU A 159 15.20 18.13 -3.33
N THR A 160 14.01 18.54 -2.89
CA THR A 160 13.39 18.03 -1.65
C THR A 160 13.20 16.50 -1.69
N GLY A 161 12.65 15.97 -2.78
CA GLY A 161 12.46 14.53 -2.93
C GLY A 161 13.78 13.78 -3.05
N ARG A 162 14.77 14.38 -3.72
CA ARG A 162 16.13 13.84 -3.83
C ARG A 162 16.80 13.72 -2.45
N ALA A 163 16.70 14.76 -1.63
CA ALA A 163 17.27 14.77 -0.29
C ALA A 163 16.60 13.74 0.63
N ILE A 164 15.25 13.64 0.59
CA ILE A 164 14.51 12.64 1.36
C ILE A 164 14.90 11.22 0.93
N ASP A 165 14.97 10.94 -0.36
CA ASP A 165 15.35 9.64 -0.90
C ASP A 165 16.76 9.22 -0.45
N ALA A 166 17.73 10.14 -0.56
CA ALA A 166 19.11 9.91 -0.10
C ALA A 166 19.17 9.67 1.42
N LYS A 167 18.41 10.43 2.21
CA LYS A 167 18.39 10.30 3.67
C LYS A 167 17.76 8.97 4.11
N LEU A 168 16.64 8.55 3.52
CA LEU A 168 16.03 7.26 3.82
C LEU A 168 16.97 6.10 3.52
N ALA A 169 17.68 6.15 2.39
CA ALA A 169 18.70 5.16 2.05
C ALA A 169 19.85 5.16 3.07
N ALA A 170 20.34 6.33 3.48
CA ALA A 170 21.40 6.46 4.47
C ALA A 170 21.00 5.92 5.86
N LEU A 171 19.71 6.00 6.20
CA LEU A 171 19.13 5.43 7.43
C LEU A 171 18.85 3.91 7.31
N GLY A 172 19.25 3.27 6.22
CA GLY A 172 19.15 1.82 6.02
C GLY A 172 17.83 1.33 5.43
N ALA A 173 16.93 2.22 5.02
CA ALA A 173 15.68 1.82 4.38
C ALA A 173 15.92 1.17 3.00
N ASN A 174 15.09 0.18 2.66
CA ASN A 174 15.15 -0.56 1.40
C ASN A 174 14.38 0.17 0.30
N ARG A 175 15.08 0.76 -0.67
CA ARG A 175 14.46 1.35 -1.86
C ARG A 175 13.96 0.24 -2.79
N VAL A 176 12.64 0.18 -3.03
CA VAL A 176 12.03 -0.88 -3.87
C VAL A 176 12.02 -0.54 -5.36
N THR A 177 11.98 0.75 -5.70
CA THR A 177 12.12 1.26 -7.08
C THR A 177 12.96 2.53 -7.06
N GLU A 178 13.59 2.85 -8.19
CA GLU A 178 14.28 4.13 -8.35
C GLU A 178 13.34 5.29 -8.12
N ARG A 179 13.90 6.39 -7.56
CA ARG A 179 13.14 7.64 -7.41
C ARG A 179 12.69 8.15 -8.76
N GLN A 180 11.46 8.63 -8.83
CA GLN A 180 10.94 9.30 -10.01
C GLN A 180 10.94 10.80 -9.78
N ASP A 181 11.70 11.53 -10.59
CA ASP A 181 11.65 12.99 -10.66
C ASP A 181 10.65 13.37 -11.75
N CYS A 182 9.64 14.14 -11.40
CA CYS A 182 8.53 14.54 -12.25
C CYS A 182 8.55 16.05 -12.48
N ASP A 183 8.50 16.45 -13.75
CA ASP A 183 8.32 17.83 -14.17
C ASP A 183 6.83 18.24 -14.08
N VAL A 184 6.49 19.42 -14.54
CA VAL A 184 5.11 19.95 -14.56
C VAL A 184 4.13 19.02 -15.30
N ASP A 185 4.59 18.27 -16.28
CA ASP A 185 3.81 17.26 -17.02
C ASP A 185 4.06 15.84 -16.43
N TYR A 186 3.66 15.64 -15.19
CA TYR A 186 4.00 14.48 -14.38
C TYR A 186 3.15 13.22 -14.60
N GLU A 187 2.05 13.29 -15.33
CA GLU A 187 1.03 12.23 -15.37
C GLU A 187 1.58 10.86 -15.80
N GLU A 188 2.35 10.81 -16.89
CA GLU A 188 2.92 9.56 -17.40
C GLU A 188 4.00 9.01 -16.47
N ALA A 189 4.94 9.87 -16.05
CA ALA A 189 6.05 9.52 -15.18
C ALA A 189 5.56 9.00 -13.82
N TYR A 190 4.62 9.73 -13.20
CA TYR A 190 3.96 9.31 -11.95
C TYR A 190 3.22 7.98 -12.13
N GLY A 191 2.45 7.81 -13.20
CA GLY A 191 1.70 6.57 -13.45
C GLY A 191 2.59 5.35 -13.58
N GLY A 192 3.70 5.48 -14.30
CA GLY A 192 4.73 4.46 -14.44
C GLY A 192 5.40 4.10 -13.12
N TRP A 193 5.80 5.13 -12.35
CA TRP A 193 6.39 4.97 -11.03
C TRP A 193 5.45 4.28 -10.04
N LEU A 194 4.20 4.73 -9.95
CA LEU A 194 3.22 4.15 -9.04
C LEU A 194 3.00 2.66 -9.32
N LYS A 195 2.83 2.32 -10.60
CA LYS A 195 2.67 0.92 -11.01
C LYS A 195 3.87 0.08 -10.59
N SER A 196 5.09 0.52 -10.92
CA SER A 196 6.33 -0.20 -10.60
C SER A 196 6.54 -0.35 -9.10
N SER A 197 6.25 0.69 -8.31
CA SER A 197 6.39 0.67 -6.85
C SER A 197 5.42 -0.30 -6.21
N LEU A 198 4.15 -0.29 -6.63
CA LEU A 198 3.15 -1.23 -6.11
C LEU A 198 3.44 -2.68 -6.51
N ASP A 199 3.99 -2.91 -7.72
CA ASP A 199 4.43 -4.24 -8.16
C ASP A 199 5.62 -4.73 -7.32
N ALA A 200 6.56 -3.84 -6.96
CA ALA A 200 7.74 -4.14 -6.16
C ALA A 200 7.45 -4.43 -4.68
N PHE A 201 6.42 -3.81 -4.09
CA PHE A 201 5.96 -4.17 -2.74
C PHE A 201 5.32 -5.57 -2.68
N GLY A 202 5.05 -6.18 -3.83
CA GLY A 202 4.56 -7.54 -3.97
C GLY A 202 3.03 -7.66 -3.96
N PRO A 203 2.51 -8.80 -4.44
CA PRO A 203 1.08 -9.06 -4.45
C PRO A 203 0.59 -9.28 -3.02
N VAL A 204 -0.45 -8.54 -2.63
CA VAL A 204 -1.14 -8.75 -1.37
C VAL A 204 -2.03 -9.99 -1.53
N GLY A 205 -1.57 -11.15 -1.06
CA GLY A 205 -2.35 -12.39 -1.08
C GLY A 205 -1.65 -13.64 -1.61
N GLY A 206 -0.34 -13.58 -1.91
CA GLY A 206 0.44 -14.76 -2.32
C GLY A 206 1.47 -15.14 -1.26
N THR A 207 1.47 -16.39 -0.83
CA THR A 207 2.57 -16.99 -0.06
C THR A 207 3.90 -16.67 -0.73
N ALA A 208 4.81 -16.05 0.01
CA ALA A 208 6.19 -15.84 -0.43
C ALA A 208 6.80 -17.22 -0.75
N THR A 209 6.79 -17.60 -2.00
CA THR A 209 7.67 -18.64 -2.51
C THR A 209 9.03 -17.97 -2.67
N THR A 210 9.88 -18.17 -1.70
CA THR A 210 11.31 -17.85 -1.78
C THR A 210 11.89 -18.70 -2.90
N ALA A 211 11.83 -18.22 -4.11
CA ALA A 211 12.62 -18.76 -5.21
C ALA A 211 14.01 -18.16 -5.12
N MET A 212 14.85 -18.70 -4.23
CA MET A 212 16.29 -18.65 -4.41
C MET A 212 16.61 -19.55 -5.60
N GLY A 213 16.41 -19.03 -6.78
CA GLY A 213 16.92 -19.59 -8.02
C GLY A 213 18.36 -19.16 -8.22
N VAL A 214 19.29 -19.81 -7.55
CA VAL A 214 20.68 -19.83 -8.03
C VAL A 214 20.67 -20.62 -9.33
N SER A 215 20.54 -19.93 -10.45
CA SER A 215 20.87 -20.52 -11.76
C SER A 215 22.37 -20.75 -11.80
N ALA A 216 22.77 -21.98 -11.52
CA ALA A 216 24.07 -22.44 -11.95
C ALA A 216 24.16 -22.37 -13.49
N PRO A 217 25.26 -21.91 -14.07
CA PRO A 217 25.39 -21.91 -15.52
C PRO A 217 25.34 -23.36 -16.01
N ALA A 218 24.35 -23.64 -16.85
CA ALA A 218 24.29 -24.91 -17.55
C ALA A 218 25.57 -25.06 -18.37
N SER A 219 26.39 -26.06 -18.05
CA SER A 219 27.50 -26.48 -18.89
C SER A 219 26.95 -26.96 -20.24
N ALA A 220 27.19 -26.19 -21.28
CA ALA A 220 26.87 -26.60 -22.64
C ALA A 220 27.68 -27.84 -22.96
N GLY A 221 27.03 -29.00 -22.93
CA GLY A 221 27.63 -30.24 -23.42
C GLY A 221 27.76 -30.17 -24.93
N PHE A 222 28.99 -30.31 -25.42
CA PHE A 222 29.27 -30.41 -26.83
C PHE A 222 28.98 -31.84 -27.31
N GLY A 223 28.25 -31.96 -28.41
CA GLY A 223 27.84 -33.22 -29.00
C GLY A 223 27.89 -33.15 -30.54
N LYS A 224 27.57 -34.29 -31.22
CA LYS A 224 27.60 -34.40 -32.70
C LYS A 224 26.74 -33.36 -33.44
N SER A 225 25.77 -32.78 -32.79
CA SER A 225 24.87 -31.75 -33.33
C SER A 225 25.25 -30.31 -32.93
N ASN A 226 26.29 -30.10 -32.12
CA ASN A 226 26.77 -28.78 -31.71
C ASN A 226 28.31 -28.83 -31.57
N PRO A 227 29.06 -28.79 -32.71
CA PRO A 227 30.53 -28.82 -32.69
C PRO A 227 31.14 -27.47 -32.32
N PHE A 228 32.35 -27.48 -31.76
CA PHE A 228 33.15 -26.29 -31.50
C PHE A 228 33.41 -25.50 -32.79
N PRO A 229 33.33 -24.16 -32.76
CA PRO A 229 33.88 -23.34 -33.83
C PRO A 229 35.42 -23.45 -33.81
N ALA A 230 36.03 -23.92 -34.89
CA ALA A 230 37.48 -23.89 -35.07
C ALA A 230 37.86 -22.52 -35.64
N GLU A 231 38.68 -21.76 -34.94
CA GLU A 231 39.39 -20.61 -35.53
C GLU A 231 40.58 -21.12 -36.34
N ILE A 232 40.66 -20.67 -37.60
CA ILE A 232 41.80 -20.82 -38.49
C ILE A 232 42.60 -19.52 -38.50
#